data_3f4fe6ed4cf72af3c8d480d681c1fae9
#
_entry.id   3f4fe6ed4cf72af3c8d480d681c1fae9
#
_cell.length_a   1.000
_cell.length_b   1.000
_cell.length_c   1.000
_cell.angle_alpha   90.00
_cell.angle_beta   90.00
_cell.angle_gamma   90.00
#
_symmetry.space_group_name_H-M   'P 1'
#
loop_
_entity.id
_entity.type
_entity.pdbx_description
1 polymer ?
#
loop_
_entity_poly.entity_id
_entity_poly.type
_entity_poly.pdbx_seq_one_letter_code
_entity_poly.pdbx_strand_id
1 'polypeptide(L)'
;MKISIITVCFNAVGVIEKTILSVISQTYNDVEYIIIDGGSTDGTLDIVKKYENYIAYWISEPDSGIYNAMNKGVKYATGLYCNFMNAGDFFINEKVLENIFTSNRNEDLISGIAQIPQGFWYPPEEKNISLFYFFKKGFCHQATFIKRQLMEEYPYDEDLKISADLLFFI
;
A
#
# COMPACT_ATOMS: atom_id res chain seq x y z
N MET A 1 14.83 2.40 -9.58
CA MET A 1 14.63 1.64 -8.31
C MET A 1 13.20 1.13 -8.31
N LYS A 2 13.01 -0.19 -8.37
CA LYS A 2 11.67 -0.77 -8.47
C LYS A 2 10.87 -0.60 -7.17
N ILE A 3 9.60 -0.18 -7.30
CA ILE A 3 8.66 0.02 -6.20
C ILE A 3 7.44 -0.88 -6.44
N SER A 4 7.07 -1.69 -5.46
CA SER A 4 5.86 -2.51 -5.51
C SER A 4 4.70 -1.76 -4.83
N ILE A 5 3.66 -1.47 -5.59
CA ILE A 5 2.40 -0.96 -5.07
C ILE A 5 1.45 -2.15 -4.94
N ILE A 6 0.94 -2.37 -3.74
CA ILE A 6 0.07 -3.51 -3.41
C ILE A 6 -1.32 -2.98 -3.08
N THR A 7 -2.32 -3.36 -3.87
CA THR A 7 -3.72 -3.09 -3.57
C THR A 7 -4.39 -4.35 -3.05
N VAL A 8 -4.98 -4.26 -1.86
CA VAL A 8 -5.87 -5.30 -1.34
C VAL A 8 -7.31 -4.86 -1.48
N CYS A 9 -8.20 -5.77 -1.88
CA CYS A 9 -9.60 -5.46 -2.10
C CYS A 9 -10.52 -6.64 -1.78
N PHE A 10 -11.74 -6.32 -1.36
CA PHE A 10 -12.85 -7.27 -1.20
C PHE A 10 -14.16 -6.52 -1.39
N ASN A 11 -14.96 -6.92 -2.40
CA ASN A 11 -16.22 -6.30 -2.78
C ASN A 11 -16.10 -4.76 -2.91
N ALA A 12 -15.21 -4.31 -3.78
CA ALA A 12 -14.76 -2.93 -3.90
C ALA A 12 -15.14 -2.29 -5.26
N VAL A 13 -16.16 -2.79 -5.96
CA VAL A 13 -16.55 -2.35 -7.32
C VAL A 13 -16.72 -0.83 -7.44
N GLY A 14 -17.22 -0.16 -6.39
CA GLY A 14 -17.48 1.28 -6.40
C GLY A 14 -16.23 2.17 -6.27
N VAL A 15 -15.08 1.60 -5.87
CA VAL A 15 -13.89 2.41 -5.52
C VAL A 15 -12.59 1.93 -6.16
N ILE A 16 -12.48 0.64 -6.53
CA ILE A 16 -11.24 0.02 -7.00
C ILE A 16 -10.70 0.67 -8.30
N GLU A 17 -11.56 1.09 -9.20
CA GLU A 17 -11.14 1.68 -10.47
C GLU A 17 -10.34 2.97 -10.26
N LYS A 18 -10.75 3.81 -9.31
CA LYS A 18 -10.03 5.04 -8.97
C LYS A 18 -8.65 4.73 -8.41
N THR A 19 -8.54 3.70 -7.57
CA THR A 19 -7.25 3.25 -7.03
C THR A 19 -6.34 2.80 -8.16
N ILE A 20 -6.80 1.90 -9.03
CA ILE A 20 -6.02 1.38 -10.17
C ILE A 20 -5.53 2.54 -11.05
N LEU A 21 -6.43 3.44 -11.46
CA LEU A 21 -6.08 4.57 -12.32
C LEU A 21 -5.01 5.46 -11.68
N SER A 22 -5.07 5.70 -10.37
CA SER A 22 -4.09 6.52 -9.67
C SER A 22 -2.68 5.91 -9.67
N VAL A 23 -2.59 4.58 -9.65
CA VAL A 23 -1.31 3.86 -9.69
C VAL A 23 -0.74 3.81 -11.10
N ILE A 24 -1.55 3.40 -12.08
CA ILE A 24 -1.07 3.24 -13.46
C ILE A 24 -0.80 4.56 -14.18
N SER A 25 -1.32 5.68 -13.67
CA SER A 25 -1.03 7.03 -14.19
C SER A 25 0.26 7.64 -13.64
N GLN A 26 0.96 6.99 -12.71
CA GLN A 26 2.20 7.54 -12.16
C GLN A 26 3.28 7.68 -13.23
N THR A 27 3.98 8.83 -13.25
CA THR A 27 5.05 9.11 -14.22
C THR A 27 6.36 8.36 -13.91
N TYR A 28 6.49 7.80 -12.72
CA TYR A 28 7.61 6.95 -12.33
C TYR A 28 7.54 5.59 -13.01
N ASN A 29 8.56 5.24 -13.82
CA ASN A 29 8.47 4.09 -14.73
C ASN A 29 8.74 2.73 -14.09
N ASP A 30 9.41 2.67 -12.94
CA ASP A 30 9.85 1.40 -12.34
C ASP A 30 8.88 0.97 -11.22
N VAL A 31 7.58 0.88 -11.59
CA VAL A 31 6.48 0.46 -10.71
C VAL A 31 6.05 -0.95 -11.03
N GLU A 32 5.98 -1.78 -10.01
CA GLU A 32 5.34 -3.09 -10.04
C GLU A 32 4.00 -3.00 -9.32
N TYR A 33 2.90 -3.20 -10.05
CA TYR A 33 1.56 -3.13 -9.48
C TYR A 33 1.00 -4.53 -9.22
N ILE A 34 0.58 -4.77 -7.98
CA ILE A 34 0.08 -6.06 -7.48
C ILE A 34 -1.32 -5.85 -6.89
N ILE A 35 -2.27 -6.74 -7.24
CA ILE A 35 -3.63 -6.72 -6.67
C ILE A 35 -3.93 -8.08 -6.03
N ILE A 36 -4.33 -8.04 -4.75
CA ILE A 36 -4.79 -9.21 -4.00
C ILE A 36 -6.27 -9.00 -3.67
N ASP A 37 -7.11 -9.82 -4.27
CA ASP A 37 -8.55 -9.80 -4.06
C ASP A 37 -8.99 -10.95 -3.15
N GLY A 38 -9.77 -10.64 -2.12
CA GLY A 38 -10.25 -11.57 -1.09
C GLY A 38 -11.42 -12.47 -1.54
N GLY A 39 -11.62 -12.68 -2.84
CA GLY A 39 -12.72 -13.47 -3.38
C GLY A 39 -13.98 -12.64 -3.61
N SER A 40 -13.86 -11.47 -4.22
CA SER A 40 -14.99 -10.57 -4.53
C SER A 40 -16.03 -11.19 -5.45
N THR A 41 -17.30 -10.83 -5.24
CA THR A 41 -18.45 -11.30 -6.03
C THR A 41 -19.32 -10.17 -6.58
N ASP A 42 -18.93 -8.91 -6.39
CA ASP A 42 -19.72 -7.71 -6.71
C ASP A 42 -19.39 -7.07 -8.07
N GLY A 43 -18.47 -7.67 -8.86
CA GLY A 43 -17.98 -7.09 -10.12
C GLY A 43 -16.60 -6.42 -10.00
N THR A 44 -15.98 -6.41 -8.82
CA THR A 44 -14.59 -5.92 -8.61
C THR A 44 -13.63 -6.54 -9.62
N LEU A 45 -13.70 -7.86 -9.85
CA LEU A 45 -12.80 -8.58 -10.75
C LEU A 45 -12.96 -8.18 -12.22
N ASP A 46 -14.13 -7.75 -12.65
CA ASP A 46 -14.31 -7.28 -14.02
C ASP A 46 -13.53 -5.99 -14.26
N ILE A 47 -13.45 -5.14 -13.23
CA ILE A 47 -12.63 -3.93 -13.27
C ILE A 47 -11.14 -4.29 -13.24
N VAL A 48 -10.68 -5.20 -12.39
CA VAL A 48 -9.28 -5.67 -12.36
C VAL A 48 -8.86 -6.19 -13.73
N LYS A 49 -9.65 -7.08 -14.34
CA LYS A 49 -9.40 -7.64 -15.69
C LYS A 49 -9.33 -6.56 -16.78
N LYS A 50 -10.14 -5.50 -16.69
CA LYS A 50 -10.10 -4.37 -17.64
C LYS A 50 -8.73 -3.72 -17.70
N TYR A 51 -7.98 -3.72 -16.60
CA TYR A 51 -6.67 -3.10 -16.46
C TYR A 51 -5.51 -4.10 -16.32
N GLU A 52 -5.74 -5.41 -16.58
CA GLU A 52 -4.75 -6.46 -16.33
C GLU A 52 -3.41 -6.24 -17.05
N ASN A 53 -3.39 -5.60 -18.21
CA ASN A 53 -2.16 -5.28 -18.95
C ASN A 53 -1.21 -4.31 -18.22
N TYR A 54 -1.69 -3.63 -17.19
CA TYR A 54 -0.91 -2.70 -16.36
C TYR A 54 -0.56 -3.29 -14.99
N ILE A 55 -1.06 -4.48 -14.67
CA ILE A 55 -0.91 -5.14 -13.39
C ILE A 55 0.11 -6.26 -13.56
N ALA A 56 1.21 -6.20 -12.80
CA ALA A 56 2.28 -7.20 -12.88
C ALA A 56 1.83 -8.57 -12.35
N TYR A 57 0.97 -8.57 -11.32
CA TYR A 57 0.38 -9.77 -10.75
C TYR A 57 -0.95 -9.47 -10.09
N TRP A 58 -1.92 -10.36 -10.26
CA TRP A 58 -3.15 -10.33 -9.46
C TRP A 58 -3.67 -11.73 -9.20
N ILE A 59 -4.34 -11.90 -8.06
CA ILE A 59 -5.00 -13.14 -7.66
C ILE A 59 -6.30 -12.81 -6.94
N SER A 60 -7.31 -13.66 -7.13
CA SER A 60 -8.57 -13.62 -6.39
C SER A 60 -8.78 -14.96 -5.70
N GLU A 61 -8.76 -14.94 -4.38
CA GLU A 61 -9.01 -16.10 -3.55
C GLU A 61 -9.47 -15.65 -2.16
N PRO A 62 -10.27 -16.44 -1.44
CA PRO A 62 -10.63 -16.13 -0.07
C PRO A 62 -9.40 -15.87 0.81
N ASP A 63 -9.49 -14.87 1.67
CA ASP A 63 -8.48 -14.55 2.68
C ASP A 63 -9.07 -14.55 4.10
N SER A 64 -8.20 -14.48 5.10
CA SER A 64 -8.59 -14.38 6.52
C SER A 64 -8.71 -12.93 7.00
N GLY A 65 -8.59 -11.95 6.10
CA GLY A 65 -8.66 -10.52 6.38
C GLY A 65 -7.57 -9.71 5.70
N ILE A 66 -7.63 -8.40 5.89
CA ILE A 66 -6.79 -7.43 5.20
C ILE A 66 -5.28 -7.71 5.34
N TYR A 67 -4.82 -8.10 6.53
CA TYR A 67 -3.40 -8.35 6.78
C TYR A 67 -2.89 -9.64 6.13
N ASN A 68 -3.75 -10.67 6.02
CA ASN A 68 -3.45 -11.85 5.23
C ASN A 68 -3.29 -11.48 3.74
N ALA A 69 -4.19 -10.67 3.19
CA ALA A 69 -4.07 -10.19 1.83
C ALA A 69 -2.82 -9.33 1.61
N MET A 70 -2.47 -8.43 2.56
CA MET A 70 -1.25 -7.63 2.52
C MET A 70 0.01 -8.52 2.54
N ASN A 71 0.08 -9.48 3.45
CA ASN A 71 1.19 -10.43 3.53
C ASN A 71 1.32 -11.27 2.25
N LYS A 72 0.20 -11.69 1.65
CA LYS A 72 0.22 -12.35 0.32
C LYS A 72 0.83 -11.43 -0.73
N GLY A 73 0.43 -10.15 -0.77
CA GLY A 73 0.97 -9.18 -1.71
C GLY A 73 2.49 -9.00 -1.60
N VAL A 74 3.03 -8.96 -0.39
CA VAL A 74 4.49 -8.87 -0.15
C VAL A 74 5.23 -10.07 -0.73
N LYS A 75 4.67 -11.29 -0.66
CA LYS A 75 5.30 -12.51 -1.21
C LYS A 75 5.49 -12.46 -2.74
N TYR A 76 4.66 -11.70 -3.44
CA TYR A 76 4.75 -11.53 -4.90
C TYR A 76 5.52 -10.26 -5.28
N ALA A 77 5.81 -9.39 -4.34
CA ALA A 77 6.54 -8.15 -4.57
C ALA A 77 8.03 -8.42 -4.84
N THR A 78 8.60 -7.71 -5.81
CA THR A 78 10.03 -7.75 -6.15
C THR A 78 10.71 -6.40 -6.06
N GLY A 79 9.96 -5.33 -5.78
CA GLY A 79 10.49 -3.98 -5.58
C GLY A 79 11.30 -3.85 -4.31
N LEU A 80 12.16 -2.84 -4.26
CA LEU A 80 12.95 -2.55 -3.07
C LEU A 80 12.07 -2.04 -1.92
N TYR A 81 11.03 -1.28 -2.27
CA TYR A 81 10.01 -0.79 -1.34
C TYR A 81 8.63 -1.31 -1.70
N CYS A 82 7.81 -1.54 -0.69
CA CYS A 82 6.39 -1.82 -0.82
C CYS A 82 5.57 -0.64 -0.27
N ASN A 83 4.45 -0.35 -0.92
CA ASN A 83 3.42 0.54 -0.41
C ASN A 83 2.06 -0.15 -0.54
N PHE A 84 1.23 -0.02 0.50
CA PHE A 84 -0.13 -0.54 0.49
C PHE A 84 -1.12 0.56 0.12
N MET A 85 -1.64 0.50 -1.08
CA MET A 85 -2.68 1.36 -1.61
C MET A 85 -3.99 0.57 -1.67
N ASN A 86 -4.71 0.49 -0.53
CA ASN A 86 -5.92 -0.31 -0.43
C ASN A 86 -7.02 0.20 -1.37
N ALA A 87 -7.97 -0.65 -1.74
CA ALA A 87 -9.09 -0.23 -2.57
C ALA A 87 -9.87 0.93 -1.92
N GLY A 88 -9.95 2.06 -2.63
CA GLY A 88 -10.50 3.33 -2.15
C GLY A 88 -9.46 4.40 -1.83
N ASP A 89 -8.22 4.01 -1.55
CA ASP A 89 -7.09 4.93 -1.44
C ASP A 89 -6.51 5.23 -2.83
N PHE A 90 -5.86 6.38 -3.00
CA PHE A 90 -5.31 6.78 -4.29
C PHE A 90 -4.21 7.83 -4.15
N PHE A 91 -3.27 7.85 -5.09
CA PHE A 91 -2.31 8.93 -5.25
C PHE A 91 -3.02 10.20 -5.73
N ILE A 92 -2.72 11.35 -5.11
CA ILE A 92 -3.40 12.63 -5.40
C ILE A 92 -3.08 13.21 -6.78
N ASN A 93 -1.95 12.82 -7.40
CA ASN A 93 -1.55 13.19 -8.76
C ASN A 93 -0.54 12.17 -9.32
N GLU A 94 -0.21 12.31 -10.59
CA GLU A 94 0.66 11.41 -11.35
C GLU A 94 2.15 11.49 -11.01
N LYS A 95 2.58 12.49 -10.22
CA LYS A 95 4.01 12.72 -9.90
C LYS A 95 4.42 12.33 -8.49
N VAL A 96 3.54 11.69 -7.73
CA VAL A 96 3.84 11.35 -6.32
C VAL A 96 5.06 10.46 -6.22
N LEU A 97 5.10 9.36 -6.98
CA LEU A 97 6.23 8.44 -6.94
C LEU A 97 7.51 9.05 -7.51
N GLU A 98 7.42 9.81 -8.60
CA GLU A 98 8.55 10.52 -9.16
C GLU A 98 9.18 11.48 -8.13
N ASN A 99 8.36 12.28 -7.44
CA ASN A 99 8.83 13.22 -6.42
C ASN A 99 9.50 12.55 -5.23
N ILE A 100 9.04 11.34 -4.84
CA ILE A 100 9.62 10.59 -3.71
C ILE A 100 10.92 9.91 -4.12
N PHE A 101 11.00 9.34 -5.33
CA PHE A 101 12.06 8.46 -5.77
C PHE A 101 12.99 9.06 -6.83
N THR A 102 13.05 10.39 -6.98
CA THR A 102 14.01 11.08 -7.85
C THR A 102 15.47 10.91 -7.42
N SER A 103 15.72 10.68 -6.15
CA SER A 103 17.06 10.38 -5.59
C SER A 103 17.12 8.95 -5.09
N ASN A 104 18.35 8.39 -5.02
CA ASN A 104 18.54 7.09 -4.38
C ASN A 104 18.12 7.17 -2.90
N ARG A 105 17.14 6.34 -2.55
CA ARG A 105 16.64 6.15 -1.20
C ARG A 105 17.28 4.91 -0.57
N ASN A 106 17.60 5.01 0.72
CA ASN A 106 18.14 3.88 1.49
C ASN A 106 17.55 3.82 2.90
N GLU A 107 16.61 4.69 3.21
CA GLU A 107 15.86 4.71 4.46
C GLU A 107 14.99 3.44 4.55
N ASP A 108 14.80 2.91 5.74
CA ASP A 108 13.97 1.72 5.96
C ASP A 108 12.48 2.02 5.76
N LEU A 109 12.08 3.25 6.08
CA LEU A 109 10.73 3.78 5.93
C LEU A 109 10.79 5.15 5.29
N ILE A 110 9.91 5.40 4.32
CA ILE A 110 9.73 6.71 3.68
C ILE A 110 8.26 7.07 3.82
N SER A 111 7.95 8.11 4.59
CA SER A 111 6.58 8.57 4.81
C SER A 111 6.31 9.89 4.11
N GLY A 112 5.20 9.93 3.41
CA GLY A 112 4.65 11.13 2.79
C GLY A 112 3.51 11.74 3.60
N ILE A 113 2.88 12.76 3.02
CA ILE A 113 1.69 13.41 3.55
C ILE A 113 0.45 12.68 3.02
N ALA A 114 -0.52 12.37 3.88
CA ALA A 114 -1.80 11.82 3.47
C ALA A 114 -2.91 12.85 3.62
N GLN A 115 -3.79 12.93 2.62
CA GLN A 115 -5.06 13.63 2.76
C GLN A 115 -6.09 12.69 3.38
N ILE A 116 -6.64 13.09 4.51
CA ILE A 116 -7.66 12.35 5.26
C ILE A 116 -8.94 13.18 5.36
N PRO A 117 -10.11 12.62 5.67
CA PRO A 117 -11.37 13.38 5.76
C PRO A 117 -11.31 14.60 6.69
N GLN A 118 -10.47 14.56 7.72
CA GLN A 118 -10.30 15.63 8.69
C GLN A 118 -9.21 16.65 8.30
N GLY A 119 -8.59 16.54 7.14
CA GLY A 119 -7.53 17.44 6.66
C GLY A 119 -6.31 16.68 6.14
N PHE A 120 -5.12 17.02 6.65
CA PHE A 120 -3.88 16.37 6.25
C PHE A 120 -3.22 15.69 7.45
N TRP A 121 -2.77 14.45 7.23
CA TRP A 121 -1.86 13.78 8.13
C TRP A 121 -0.42 14.05 7.68
N TYR A 122 0.42 14.43 8.62
CA TYR A 122 1.85 14.68 8.38
C TYR A 122 2.68 13.66 9.14
N PRO A 123 3.72 13.09 8.51
CA PRO A 123 4.63 12.20 9.21
C PRO A 123 5.33 12.94 10.36
N PRO A 124 5.73 12.23 11.43
CA PRO A 124 6.49 12.83 12.51
C PRO A 124 7.85 13.32 12.02
N GLU A 125 8.36 14.40 12.61
CA GLU A 125 9.77 14.71 12.50
C GLU A 125 10.59 13.61 13.21
N GLU A 126 11.74 13.26 12.68
CA GLU A 126 12.61 12.17 13.19
C GLU A 126 12.83 12.23 14.71
N LYS A 127 13.09 13.43 15.24
CA LYS A 127 13.29 13.70 16.68
C LYS A 127 12.05 13.42 17.56
N ASN A 128 10.87 13.31 16.97
CA ASN A 128 9.60 13.12 17.67
C ASN A 128 9.11 11.66 17.57
N ILE A 129 9.86 10.79 16.91
CA ILE A 129 9.52 9.37 16.80
C ILE A 129 9.70 8.73 18.18
N SER A 130 8.61 8.22 18.74
CA SER A 130 8.61 7.51 20.01
C SER A 130 7.43 6.55 20.05
N LEU A 131 7.53 5.52 20.90
CA LEU A 131 6.43 4.60 21.15
C LEU A 131 5.14 5.34 21.51
N PHE A 132 5.25 6.39 22.32
CA PHE A 132 4.10 7.22 22.72
C PHE A 132 3.50 8.01 21.53
N TYR A 133 4.33 8.43 20.56
CA TYR A 133 3.84 9.07 19.35
C TYR A 133 2.96 8.10 18.54
N PHE A 134 3.42 6.87 18.34
CA PHE A 134 2.66 5.85 17.61
C PHE A 134 1.33 5.53 18.27
N PHE A 135 1.29 5.41 19.59
CA PHE A 135 0.03 5.21 20.31
C PHE A 135 -0.96 6.37 20.15
N LYS A 136 -0.48 7.60 20.04
CA LYS A 136 -1.35 8.79 19.98
C LYS A 136 -1.79 9.18 18.59
N LYS A 137 -0.91 9.03 17.59
CA LYS A 137 -1.09 9.59 16.23
C LYS A 137 -1.27 8.53 15.17
N GLY A 138 -0.87 7.29 15.45
CA GLY A 138 -0.82 6.22 14.45
C GLY A 138 0.21 6.49 13.35
N PHE A 139 0.29 5.58 12.42
CA PHE A 139 1.09 5.68 11.20
C PHE A 139 0.15 5.58 10.01
N CYS A 140 0.35 6.38 8.98
CA CYS A 140 -0.46 6.30 7.77
C CYS A 140 0.23 5.35 6.79
N HIS A 141 -0.12 4.07 6.81
CA HIS A 141 0.51 3.06 5.94
C HIS A 141 0.29 3.37 4.45
N GLN A 142 -0.83 3.99 4.07
CA GLN A 142 -1.11 4.39 2.69
C GLN A 142 -0.09 5.40 2.15
N ALA A 143 0.44 6.27 3.03
CA ALA A 143 1.45 7.25 2.68
C ALA A 143 2.88 6.80 3.02
N THR A 144 3.09 5.52 3.36
CA THR A 144 4.39 5.00 3.77
C THR A 144 4.88 3.93 2.81
N PHE A 145 6.14 4.08 2.40
CA PHE A 145 6.89 3.07 1.66
C PHE A 145 7.85 2.37 2.62
N ILE A 146 7.77 1.06 2.66
CA ILE A 146 8.52 0.21 3.60
C ILE A 146 9.49 -0.64 2.79
N LYS A 147 10.76 -0.75 3.20
CA LYS A 147 11.67 -1.72 2.58
C LYS A 147 11.04 -3.10 2.61
N ARG A 148 10.95 -3.76 1.44
CA ARG A 148 10.34 -5.09 1.30
C ARG A 148 10.96 -6.11 2.26
N GLN A 149 12.28 -6.06 2.46
CA GLN A 149 12.99 -6.96 3.37
C GLN A 149 12.43 -6.92 4.79
N LEU A 150 12.06 -5.74 5.30
CA LEU A 150 11.46 -5.61 6.63
C LEU A 150 10.08 -6.29 6.68
N MET A 151 9.28 -6.16 5.63
CA MET A 151 7.96 -6.81 5.54
C MET A 151 8.07 -8.34 5.45
N GLU A 152 9.15 -8.85 4.85
CA GLU A 152 9.44 -10.29 4.79
C GLU A 152 9.91 -10.84 6.15
N GLU A 153 10.71 -10.05 6.88
CA GLU A 153 11.24 -10.41 8.19
C GLU A 153 10.19 -10.28 9.30
N TYR A 154 9.34 -9.26 9.20
CA TYR A 154 8.29 -8.93 10.17
C TYR A 154 6.93 -8.81 9.48
N PRO A 155 6.30 -9.92 9.06
CA PRO A 155 4.99 -9.86 8.44
C PRO A 155 3.93 -9.34 9.43
N TYR A 156 2.85 -8.78 8.91
CA TYR A 156 1.71 -8.41 9.75
C TYR A 156 1.14 -9.62 10.49
N ASP A 157 0.74 -9.41 11.74
CA ASP A 157 0.01 -10.39 12.53
C ASP A 157 -1.41 -10.55 11.98
N GLU A 158 -1.71 -11.72 11.41
CA GLU A 158 -2.98 -12.04 10.77
C GLU A 158 -4.12 -12.33 11.76
N ASP A 159 -3.79 -12.60 13.03
CA ASP A 159 -4.79 -12.79 14.09
C ASP A 159 -5.44 -11.46 14.51
N LEU A 160 -4.81 -10.35 14.20
CA LEU A 160 -5.35 -9.01 14.45
C LEU A 160 -6.27 -8.58 13.32
N LYS A 161 -7.47 -8.14 13.66
CA LYS A 161 -8.43 -7.61 12.69
C LYS A 161 -8.22 -6.13 12.38
N ILE A 162 -7.58 -5.39 13.30
CA ILE A 162 -7.34 -3.94 13.23
C ILE A 162 -5.97 -3.66 13.86
N SER A 163 -5.24 -2.70 13.31
CA SER A 163 -4.01 -2.15 13.89
C SER A 163 -2.79 -3.09 13.92
N ALA A 164 -2.73 -4.17 13.10
CA ALA A 164 -1.49 -4.92 12.93
C ALA A 164 -0.39 -4.07 12.27
N ASP A 165 -0.77 -3.12 11.42
CA ASP A 165 0.13 -2.11 10.86
C ASP A 165 0.77 -1.23 11.95
N LEU A 166 0.02 -0.87 13.00
CA LEU A 166 0.57 -0.13 14.13
C LEU A 166 1.62 -0.95 14.89
N LEU A 167 1.37 -2.25 15.12
CA LEU A 167 2.33 -3.11 15.79
C LEU A 167 3.61 -3.33 14.97
N PHE A 168 3.51 -3.32 13.65
CA PHE A 168 4.68 -3.42 12.78
C PHE A 168 5.69 -2.28 13.02
N PHE A 169 5.22 -1.09 13.39
CA PHE A 169 6.07 0.10 13.63
C PHE A 169 6.55 0.24 15.09
N ILE A 170 6.24 -0.68 15.98
CA ILE A 170 6.64 -0.68 17.40
C ILE A 170 7.75 -1.69 17.65
#